data_c7e73b5091fb60d3029d071a94c33b20
#
_entry.id   c7e73b5091fb60d3029d071a94c33b20
#
_cell.length_a   1.000
_cell.length_b   1.000
_cell.length_c   1.000
_cell.angle_alpha   90.00
_cell.angle_beta   90.00
_cell.angle_gamma   90.00
#
_symmetry.space_group_name_H-M   'P 1'
#
loop_
_entity.id
_entity.type
_entity.pdbx_description
1 polymer ?
#
loop_
_entity_poly.entity_id
_entity_poly.type
_entity_poly.pdbx_seq_one_letter_code
_entity_poly.pdbx_strand_id
1 'polypeptide(L)'
;MIYQMLAANNEYFRQKPDGLGRMGFHGKHKCVVAMRMLAYGSIADALDDGYAMAESTVLECVKEFARTVIAVFEEEYLRPPKEAELKRILEENKARGFPGMIGSIDCMHWEWGSCPVGWHGQYIGRKGRPTVVLEAIATKDFRVWHAFFGMPGSCNDLNVLDRSPVFDDLANGRTHKVEFSVNNHNYDMGYYLADKIYPDWATFVKTKSEAISPKDKTFAEAQEAARKDVERCFGVLRSKFRIIQQAGRLWSAQDMNTIMRACIILHNMIIESERDRELDEDEFAEPNDPPIRRDRNVAELNAFMSAYRKIQDRPTSHRLQQDLIEHHWMLKGNELGPYARRSRH
;
A
#
# COMPACT_ATOMS: atom_id res chain seq x y z
N MET A 1 -5.83 18.36 15.75
CA MET A 1 -5.26 18.48 14.40
C MET A 1 -6.24 18.04 13.32
N ILE A 2 -6.59 16.74 13.14
CA ILE A 2 -7.45 16.25 12.04
C ILE A 2 -8.76 17.04 11.92
N TYR A 3 -9.56 17.16 12.98
CA TYR A 3 -10.83 17.90 12.92
C TYR A 3 -10.69 19.34 12.40
N GLN A 4 -9.66 20.05 12.82
CA GLN A 4 -9.45 21.45 12.41
C GLN A 4 -9.20 21.55 10.90
N MET A 5 -8.40 20.63 10.34
CA MET A 5 -8.13 20.57 8.90
C MET A 5 -9.38 20.17 8.13
N LEU A 6 -10.15 19.19 8.62
CA LEU A 6 -11.41 18.81 7.96
C LEU A 6 -12.43 19.97 7.97
N ALA A 7 -12.59 20.66 9.10
CA ALA A 7 -13.52 21.79 9.21
C ALA A 7 -13.08 23.03 8.39
N ALA A 8 -11.76 23.19 8.14
CA ALA A 8 -11.25 24.22 7.25
C ALA A 8 -11.59 23.93 5.78
N ASN A 9 -11.53 22.66 5.37
CA ASN A 9 -11.67 22.26 3.97
C ASN A 9 -13.09 21.78 3.58
N ASN A 10 -13.95 21.41 4.55
CA ASN A 10 -15.31 20.96 4.28
C ASN A 10 -16.31 21.57 5.27
N GLU A 11 -17.25 22.34 4.73
CA GLU A 11 -18.32 22.95 5.52
C GLU A 11 -19.20 21.96 6.27
N TYR A 12 -19.28 20.70 5.83
CA TYR A 12 -20.01 19.65 6.52
C TYR A 12 -19.56 19.47 7.98
N PHE A 13 -18.29 19.72 8.28
CA PHE A 13 -17.70 19.64 9.62
C PHE A 13 -17.81 20.95 10.42
N ARG A 14 -18.44 21.99 9.88
CA ARG A 14 -18.79 23.20 10.62
C ARG A 14 -20.19 23.04 11.22
N GLN A 15 -20.36 23.39 12.49
CA GLN A 15 -21.68 23.37 13.09
C GLN A 15 -22.57 24.46 12.47
N LYS A 16 -23.73 24.06 11.97
CA LYS A 16 -24.69 24.99 11.34
C LYS A 16 -26.08 24.78 11.97
N PRO A 17 -26.91 25.84 12.09
CA PRO A 17 -28.30 25.69 12.47
C PRO A 17 -29.10 25.04 11.34
N ASP A 18 -30.15 24.29 11.71
CA ASP A 18 -31.16 23.80 10.78
C ASP A 18 -32.13 24.91 10.34
N GLY A 19 -33.09 24.56 9.49
CA GLY A 19 -34.11 25.51 9.01
C GLY A 19 -35.01 26.11 10.09
N LEU A 20 -34.99 25.57 11.31
CA LEU A 20 -35.71 26.04 12.50
C LEU A 20 -34.80 26.81 13.47
N GLY A 21 -33.53 27.03 13.10
CA GLY A 21 -32.55 27.72 13.93
C GLY A 21 -31.93 26.85 15.04
N ARG A 22 -32.21 25.52 15.09
CA ARG A 22 -31.60 24.62 16.06
C ARG A 22 -30.22 24.22 15.60
N MET A 23 -29.24 24.26 16.52
CA MET A 23 -27.87 23.87 16.19
C MET A 23 -27.76 22.36 15.88
N GLY A 24 -27.26 22.04 14.71
CA GLY A 24 -26.95 20.67 14.30
C GLY A 24 -25.74 20.07 15.04
N PHE A 25 -25.35 18.87 14.69
CA PHE A 25 -24.22 18.19 15.32
C PHE A 25 -22.90 18.97 15.12
N HIS A 26 -22.13 19.04 16.20
CA HIS A 26 -20.79 19.65 16.14
C HIS A 26 -19.85 18.78 15.27
N GLY A 27 -18.98 19.41 14.50
CA GLY A 27 -18.07 18.70 13.58
C GLY A 27 -17.15 17.69 14.27
N LYS A 28 -16.69 17.95 15.51
CA LYS A 28 -15.93 16.97 16.28
C LYS A 28 -16.75 15.71 16.56
N HIS A 29 -18.04 15.87 16.88
CA HIS A 29 -18.95 14.73 17.10
C HIS A 29 -19.06 13.87 15.85
N LYS A 30 -19.27 14.48 14.67
CA LYS A 30 -19.29 13.80 13.38
C LYS A 30 -17.99 13.04 13.10
N CYS A 31 -16.83 13.64 13.37
CA CYS A 31 -15.54 12.99 13.25
C CYS A 31 -15.37 11.78 14.18
N VAL A 32 -15.79 11.90 15.45
CA VAL A 32 -15.71 10.81 16.44
C VAL A 32 -16.58 9.62 16.00
N VAL A 33 -17.81 9.88 15.54
CA VAL A 33 -18.72 8.82 15.05
C VAL A 33 -18.12 8.12 13.84
N ALA A 34 -17.60 8.88 12.86
CA ALA A 34 -16.94 8.32 11.69
C ALA A 34 -15.73 7.46 12.07
N MET A 35 -14.84 7.97 12.91
CA MET A 35 -13.66 7.23 13.38
C MET A 35 -14.02 5.96 14.14
N ARG A 36 -15.07 5.98 14.98
CA ARG A 36 -15.54 4.77 15.68
C ARG A 36 -16.06 3.72 14.71
N MET A 37 -16.82 4.14 13.69
CA MET A 37 -17.31 3.20 12.68
C MET A 37 -16.15 2.57 11.89
N LEU A 38 -15.14 3.35 11.50
CA LEU A 38 -13.96 2.83 10.82
C LEU A 38 -13.16 1.88 11.73
N ALA A 39 -12.87 2.30 12.97
CA ALA A 39 -12.01 1.55 13.89
C ALA A 39 -12.65 0.26 14.40
N TYR A 40 -13.94 0.30 14.76
CA TYR A 40 -14.62 -0.85 15.37
C TYR A 40 -15.47 -1.67 14.39
N GLY A 41 -15.76 -1.15 13.21
CA GLY A 41 -16.66 -1.78 12.24
C GLY A 41 -18.10 -1.87 12.76
N SER A 42 -18.49 -0.98 13.71
CA SER A 42 -19.82 -0.96 14.28
C SER A 42 -20.89 -0.77 13.21
N ILE A 43 -22.05 -1.37 13.40
CA ILE A 43 -23.23 -1.10 12.57
C ILE A 43 -23.68 0.32 12.87
N ALA A 44 -24.12 1.07 11.85
CA ALA A 44 -24.54 2.46 12.02
C ALA A 44 -25.69 2.61 13.03
N ASP A 45 -26.65 1.68 13.01
CA ASP A 45 -27.77 1.58 13.95
C ASP A 45 -27.30 1.44 15.41
N ALA A 46 -26.26 0.66 15.68
CA ALA A 46 -25.71 0.51 17.02
C ALA A 46 -25.02 1.78 17.59
N LEU A 47 -24.82 2.80 16.76
CA LEU A 47 -24.28 4.10 17.18
C LEU A 47 -25.37 5.12 17.45
N ASP A 48 -26.63 4.83 17.12
CA ASP A 48 -27.78 5.73 17.34
C ASP A 48 -27.99 6.02 18.82
N ASP A 49 -28.12 5.01 19.65
CA ASP A 49 -28.37 5.16 21.09
C ASP A 49 -27.25 5.92 21.82
N GLY A 50 -25.99 5.69 21.44
CA GLY A 50 -24.84 6.30 22.12
C GLY A 50 -24.50 7.72 21.69
N TYR A 51 -24.90 8.12 20.46
CA TYR A 51 -24.52 9.40 19.86
C TYR A 51 -25.73 10.24 19.47
N ALA A 52 -26.96 9.77 19.71
CA ALA A 52 -28.21 10.43 19.34
C ALA A 52 -28.24 10.88 17.86
N MET A 53 -27.72 10.02 16.96
CA MET A 53 -27.52 10.32 15.55
C MET A 53 -28.12 9.20 14.69
N ALA A 54 -29.17 9.49 13.93
CA ALA A 54 -29.83 8.52 13.07
C ALA A 54 -28.85 7.79 12.12
N GLU A 55 -29.12 6.52 11.81
CA GLU A 55 -28.30 5.65 10.96
C GLU A 55 -27.87 6.33 9.66
N SER A 56 -28.81 6.96 8.95
CA SER A 56 -28.54 7.68 7.70
C SER A 56 -27.51 8.80 7.90
N THR A 57 -27.58 9.53 9.00
CA THR A 57 -26.63 10.59 9.35
C THR A 57 -25.27 10.04 9.71
N VAL A 58 -25.21 8.89 10.42
CA VAL A 58 -23.96 8.19 10.71
C VAL A 58 -23.26 7.77 9.43
N LEU A 59 -23.99 7.15 8.48
CA LEU A 59 -23.45 6.74 7.19
C LEU A 59 -22.96 7.92 6.35
N GLU A 60 -23.70 9.03 6.35
CA GLU A 60 -23.29 10.27 5.71
C GLU A 60 -22.01 10.84 6.34
N CYS A 61 -21.94 10.88 7.68
CA CYS A 61 -20.74 11.31 8.41
C CYS A 61 -19.49 10.51 8.00
N VAL A 62 -19.61 9.19 7.88
CA VAL A 62 -18.50 8.32 7.50
C VAL A 62 -18.05 8.60 6.07
N LYS A 63 -18.99 8.76 5.13
CA LYS A 63 -18.68 9.04 3.73
C LYS A 63 -18.02 10.41 3.57
N GLU A 64 -18.59 11.45 4.19
CA GLU A 64 -18.03 12.80 4.14
C GLU A 64 -16.67 12.90 4.84
N PHE A 65 -16.51 12.18 5.98
CA PHE A 65 -15.23 12.08 6.66
C PHE A 65 -14.17 11.44 5.75
N ALA A 66 -14.47 10.31 5.14
CA ALA A 66 -13.54 9.60 4.27
C ALA A 66 -13.17 10.43 3.02
N ARG A 67 -14.15 11.08 2.36
CA ARG A 67 -13.91 11.97 1.21
C ARG A 67 -13.00 13.15 1.59
N THR A 68 -13.25 13.73 2.75
CA THR A 68 -12.47 14.89 3.21
C THR A 68 -11.07 14.49 3.66
N VAL A 69 -10.90 13.33 4.30
CA VAL A 69 -9.58 12.76 4.63
C VAL A 69 -8.75 12.57 3.35
N ILE A 70 -9.34 12.01 2.30
CA ILE A 70 -8.65 11.84 1.01
C ILE A 70 -8.26 13.21 0.45
N ALA A 71 -9.21 14.14 0.35
CA ALA A 71 -8.98 15.46 -0.25
C ALA A 71 -7.89 16.27 0.46
N VAL A 72 -7.72 16.07 1.77
CA VAL A 72 -6.79 16.86 2.60
C VAL A 72 -5.43 16.20 2.76
N PHE A 73 -5.39 14.87 2.84
CA PHE A 73 -4.19 14.16 3.32
C PHE A 73 -3.59 13.19 2.31
N GLU A 74 -4.25 12.93 1.16
CA GLU A 74 -3.77 11.91 0.22
C GLU A 74 -2.40 12.25 -0.37
N GLU A 75 -2.21 13.50 -0.80
CA GLU A 75 -0.94 13.96 -1.40
C GLU A 75 0.26 13.84 -0.44
N GLU A 76 0.02 13.88 0.87
CA GLU A 76 1.06 13.75 1.87
C GLU A 76 1.30 12.30 2.30
N TYR A 77 0.21 11.54 2.50
CA TYR A 77 0.29 10.23 3.16
C TYR A 77 0.15 9.03 2.22
N LEU A 78 -0.36 9.19 0.99
CA LEU A 78 -0.48 8.10 0.01
C LEU A 78 0.18 8.49 -1.31
N ARG A 79 1.49 8.51 -1.31
CA ARG A 79 2.38 8.93 -2.40
C ARG A 79 3.62 8.04 -2.49
N PRO A 80 4.36 8.06 -3.59
CA PRO A 80 5.69 7.48 -3.64
C PRO A 80 6.64 8.09 -2.58
N PRO A 81 7.66 7.35 -2.11
CA PRO A 81 8.62 7.86 -1.13
C PRO A 81 9.42 9.03 -1.70
N LYS A 82 9.64 10.07 -0.87
CA LYS A 82 10.58 11.15 -1.16
C LYS A 82 12.02 10.61 -1.11
N GLU A 83 12.98 11.38 -1.61
CA GLU A 83 14.37 10.95 -1.74
C GLU A 83 14.99 10.47 -0.40
N ALA A 84 14.78 11.21 0.69
CA ALA A 84 15.28 10.85 2.02
C ALA A 84 14.62 9.55 2.55
N GLU A 85 13.30 9.41 2.35
CA GLU A 85 12.55 8.20 2.71
C GLU A 85 13.02 6.99 1.90
N LEU A 86 13.20 7.18 0.59
CA LEU A 86 13.69 6.13 -0.31
C LEU A 86 15.09 5.66 0.08
N LYS A 87 15.99 6.59 0.41
CA LYS A 87 17.35 6.26 0.87
C LYS A 87 17.31 5.41 2.14
N ARG A 88 16.49 5.78 3.11
CA ARG A 88 16.29 4.98 4.34
C ARG A 88 15.75 3.58 4.04
N ILE A 89 14.74 3.47 3.16
CA ILE A 89 14.16 2.19 2.74
C ILE A 89 15.21 1.29 2.08
N LEU A 90 16.03 1.86 1.19
CA LEU A 90 17.07 1.12 0.49
C LEU A 90 18.17 0.65 1.44
N GLU A 91 18.59 1.47 2.42
CA GLU A 91 19.57 1.10 3.44
C GLU A 91 19.03 -0.01 4.36
N GLU A 92 17.79 0.09 4.82
CA GLU A 92 17.14 -0.93 5.63
C GLU A 92 17.03 -2.27 4.90
N ASN A 93 16.59 -2.27 3.65
CA ASN A 93 16.46 -3.48 2.86
C ASN A 93 17.81 -4.06 2.45
N LYS A 94 18.83 -3.23 2.18
CA LYS A 94 20.21 -3.66 1.97
C LYS A 94 20.76 -4.40 3.19
N ALA A 95 20.51 -3.89 4.40
CA ALA A 95 20.90 -4.56 5.64
C ALA A 95 20.22 -5.94 5.83
N ARG A 96 19.04 -6.15 5.22
CA ARG A 96 18.32 -7.43 5.18
C ARG A 96 18.78 -8.37 4.05
N GLY A 97 19.78 -7.97 3.26
CA GLY A 97 20.30 -8.74 2.12
C GLY A 97 19.60 -8.46 0.78
N PHE A 98 18.77 -7.41 0.71
CA PHE A 98 18.04 -7.04 -0.51
C PHE A 98 18.42 -5.63 -1.00
N PRO A 99 19.67 -5.40 -1.48
CA PRO A 99 20.06 -4.13 -2.05
C PRO A 99 19.18 -3.77 -3.25
N GLY A 100 18.67 -2.53 -3.31
CA GLY A 100 17.78 -2.04 -4.36
C GLY A 100 16.29 -2.36 -4.17
N MET A 101 15.91 -3.11 -3.12
CA MET A 101 14.51 -3.38 -2.79
C MET A 101 13.84 -2.12 -2.26
N ILE A 102 12.68 -1.77 -2.85
CA ILE A 102 11.86 -0.62 -2.42
C ILE A 102 10.77 -1.09 -1.44
N GLY A 103 10.23 -2.29 -1.61
CA GLY A 103 9.17 -2.82 -0.77
C GLY A 103 8.65 -4.16 -1.26
N SER A 104 7.51 -4.57 -0.73
CA SER A 104 6.80 -5.79 -1.16
C SER A 104 5.43 -5.43 -1.71
N ILE A 105 5.00 -6.12 -2.77
CA ILE A 105 3.70 -5.96 -3.41
C ILE A 105 2.86 -7.21 -3.23
N ASP A 106 1.57 -7.03 -2.94
CA ASP A 106 0.60 -8.13 -2.87
C ASP A 106 -0.83 -7.62 -3.00
N CYS A 107 -1.79 -8.52 -3.17
CA CYS A 107 -3.20 -8.24 -3.25
C CYS A 107 -3.97 -8.80 -2.05
N MET A 108 -4.91 -7.99 -1.51
CA MET A 108 -5.86 -8.50 -0.55
C MET A 108 -7.31 -8.28 -1.01
N HIS A 109 -8.20 -9.17 -0.58
CA HIS A 109 -9.62 -9.12 -0.88
C HIS A 109 -10.40 -8.58 0.32
N TRP A 110 -11.27 -7.58 0.06
CA TRP A 110 -12.29 -7.14 1.00
C TRP A 110 -13.65 -7.68 0.55
N GLU A 111 -14.33 -8.44 1.41
CA GLU A 111 -15.65 -8.99 1.13
C GLU A 111 -16.66 -7.87 0.95
N TRP A 112 -17.50 -7.96 -0.08
CA TRP A 112 -18.55 -6.99 -0.38
C TRP A 112 -19.93 -7.60 -0.09
N GLY A 113 -20.38 -7.49 1.17
CA GLY A 113 -21.63 -8.11 1.65
C GLY A 113 -22.89 -7.55 0.99
N SER A 114 -22.89 -6.26 0.59
CA SER A 114 -24.03 -5.62 -0.09
C SER A 114 -23.82 -5.51 -1.61
N CYS A 115 -23.02 -6.41 -2.21
CA CYS A 115 -22.83 -6.44 -3.64
C CYS A 115 -24.17 -6.64 -4.36
N PRO A 116 -24.53 -5.80 -5.35
CA PRO A 116 -25.73 -6.00 -6.15
C PRO A 116 -25.75 -7.37 -6.83
N VAL A 117 -26.87 -8.08 -6.80
CA VAL A 117 -27.01 -9.44 -7.34
C VAL A 117 -26.57 -9.54 -8.81
N GLY A 118 -26.88 -8.51 -9.62
CA GLY A 118 -26.45 -8.46 -11.02
C GLY A 118 -24.93 -8.42 -11.23
N TRP A 119 -24.15 -8.08 -10.19
CA TRP A 119 -22.69 -8.00 -10.22
C TRP A 119 -22.00 -9.18 -9.55
N HIS A 120 -22.73 -10.06 -8.86
CA HIS A 120 -22.17 -11.20 -8.16
C HIS A 120 -21.22 -12.02 -9.04
N GLY A 121 -21.63 -12.35 -10.28
CA GLY A 121 -20.80 -13.14 -11.19
C GLY A 121 -19.43 -12.52 -11.49
N GLN A 122 -19.36 -11.20 -11.52
CA GLN A 122 -18.12 -10.45 -11.75
C GLN A 122 -17.25 -10.37 -10.49
N TYR A 123 -17.86 -10.24 -9.30
CA TYR A 123 -17.14 -10.02 -8.06
C TYR A 123 -16.83 -11.30 -7.27
N ILE A 124 -17.46 -12.43 -7.60
CA ILE A 124 -17.20 -13.74 -6.98
C ILE A 124 -15.93 -14.34 -7.57
N GLY A 125 -14.90 -14.46 -6.74
CA GLY A 125 -13.66 -15.14 -7.04
C GLY A 125 -13.56 -16.50 -6.33
N ARG A 126 -12.34 -16.97 -6.12
CA ARG A 126 -12.02 -18.26 -5.46
C ARG A 126 -12.70 -18.48 -4.10
N LYS A 127 -13.02 -17.43 -3.38
CA LYS A 127 -13.63 -17.50 -2.03
C LYS A 127 -15.14 -17.78 -2.06
N GLY A 128 -15.77 -17.83 -3.26
CA GLY A 128 -17.20 -18.07 -3.41
C GLY A 128 -18.11 -16.95 -2.91
N ARG A 129 -17.53 -15.78 -2.59
CA ARG A 129 -18.23 -14.56 -2.14
C ARG A 129 -17.77 -13.37 -2.95
N PRO A 130 -18.64 -12.35 -3.16
CA PRO A 130 -18.23 -11.12 -3.80
C PRO A 130 -17.15 -10.43 -2.99
N THR A 131 -16.05 -10.05 -3.64
CA THR A 131 -14.95 -9.30 -3.04
C THR A 131 -14.46 -8.21 -3.97
N VAL A 132 -13.85 -7.17 -3.39
CA VAL A 132 -13.13 -6.12 -4.11
C VAL A 132 -11.66 -6.22 -3.74
N VAL A 133 -10.78 -6.12 -4.74
CA VAL A 133 -9.34 -6.32 -4.55
C VAL A 133 -8.64 -4.99 -4.25
N LEU A 134 -7.74 -5.02 -3.27
CA LEU A 134 -6.72 -4.01 -3.00
C LEU A 134 -5.36 -4.58 -3.40
N GLU A 135 -4.66 -3.94 -4.34
CA GLU A 135 -3.23 -4.08 -4.54
C GLU A 135 -2.53 -2.99 -3.73
N ALA A 136 -1.47 -3.35 -3.01
CA ALA A 136 -0.67 -2.39 -2.28
C ALA A 136 0.82 -2.73 -2.27
N ILE A 137 1.64 -1.68 -2.14
CA ILE A 137 3.06 -1.80 -1.84
C ILE A 137 3.29 -1.27 -0.43
N ALA A 138 3.97 -2.07 0.38
CA ALA A 138 4.34 -1.70 1.73
C ALA A 138 5.82 -1.97 2.03
N THR A 139 6.37 -1.22 2.98
CA THR A 139 7.69 -1.40 3.55
C THR A 139 7.63 -2.12 4.89
N LYS A 140 8.78 -2.48 5.44
CA LYS A 140 8.91 -3.24 6.70
C LYS A 140 8.28 -2.52 7.89
N ASP A 141 8.27 -1.19 7.91
CA ASP A 141 7.61 -0.34 8.90
C ASP A 141 6.08 -0.27 8.72
N PHE A 142 5.52 -1.08 7.81
CA PHE A 142 4.10 -1.16 7.47
C PHE A 142 3.51 0.11 6.84
N ARG A 143 4.33 1.07 6.37
CA ARG A 143 3.82 2.19 5.57
C ARG A 143 3.42 1.71 4.18
N VAL A 144 2.23 2.13 3.73
CA VAL A 144 1.71 1.86 2.39
C VAL A 144 2.08 3.00 1.46
N TRP A 145 2.84 2.71 0.41
CA TRP A 145 3.33 3.70 -0.58
C TRP A 145 2.51 3.74 -1.86
N HIS A 146 1.81 2.65 -2.16
CA HIS A 146 0.92 2.52 -3.29
C HIS A 146 -0.31 1.73 -2.87
N ALA A 147 -1.48 2.14 -3.35
CA ALA A 147 -2.74 1.43 -3.14
C ALA A 147 -3.65 1.60 -4.35
N PHE A 148 -4.02 0.50 -4.98
CA PHE A 148 -4.98 0.44 -6.07
C PHE A 148 -6.15 -0.45 -5.66
N PHE A 149 -7.34 0.14 -5.47
CA PHE A 149 -8.52 -0.57 -4.98
C PHE A 149 -9.70 -0.40 -5.94
N GLY A 150 -10.47 -1.47 -6.15
CA GLY A 150 -11.72 -1.42 -6.92
C GLY A 150 -11.85 -2.54 -7.95
N MET A 151 -10.81 -3.36 -8.11
CA MET A 151 -10.89 -4.49 -9.04
C MET A 151 -11.81 -5.59 -8.51
N PRO A 152 -12.59 -6.25 -9.40
CA PRO A 152 -13.45 -7.35 -9.01
C PRO A 152 -12.66 -8.54 -8.46
N GLY A 153 -13.24 -9.23 -7.46
CA GLY A 153 -12.62 -10.38 -6.82
C GLY A 153 -12.41 -11.61 -7.71
N SER A 154 -13.00 -11.65 -8.91
CA SER A 154 -12.70 -12.66 -9.93
C SER A 154 -11.36 -12.44 -10.64
N CYS A 155 -10.80 -11.21 -10.56
CA CYS A 155 -9.49 -10.89 -11.10
C CYS A 155 -8.39 -11.54 -10.24
N ASN A 156 -7.40 -12.14 -10.90
CA ASN A 156 -6.16 -12.53 -10.26
C ASN A 156 -5.19 -11.32 -10.19
N ASP A 157 -4.09 -11.47 -9.47
CA ASP A 157 -3.14 -10.39 -9.25
C ASP A 157 -2.52 -9.85 -10.55
N LEU A 158 -2.36 -10.69 -11.59
CA LEU A 158 -1.93 -10.26 -12.92
C LEU A 158 -2.94 -9.30 -13.56
N ASN A 159 -4.24 -9.63 -13.48
CA ASN A 159 -5.27 -8.77 -14.03
C ASN A 159 -5.40 -7.44 -13.25
N VAL A 160 -5.06 -7.46 -11.97
CA VAL A 160 -5.00 -6.25 -11.14
C VAL A 160 -3.81 -5.40 -11.56
N LEU A 161 -2.62 -6.01 -11.66
CA LEU A 161 -1.38 -5.36 -12.06
C LEU A 161 -1.50 -4.69 -13.45
N ASP A 162 -2.13 -5.36 -14.42
CA ASP A 162 -2.31 -4.83 -15.79
C ASP A 162 -3.13 -3.53 -15.83
N ARG A 163 -3.92 -3.26 -14.78
CA ARG A 163 -4.76 -2.06 -14.66
C ARG A 163 -4.27 -1.09 -13.59
N SER A 164 -3.30 -1.51 -12.81
CA SER A 164 -2.71 -0.71 -11.75
C SER A 164 -1.79 0.38 -12.32
N PRO A 165 -1.87 1.61 -11.82
CA PRO A 165 -0.95 2.68 -12.21
C PRO A 165 0.42 2.58 -11.53
N VAL A 166 0.73 1.46 -10.88
CA VAL A 166 1.92 1.26 -10.03
C VAL A 166 3.25 1.63 -10.70
N PHE A 167 3.36 1.40 -12.01
CA PHE A 167 4.56 1.73 -12.79
C PHE A 167 4.43 2.98 -13.65
N ASP A 168 3.30 3.68 -13.60
CA ASP A 168 3.09 4.88 -14.43
C ASP A 168 4.10 5.98 -14.12
N ASP A 169 4.41 6.20 -12.86
CA ASP A 169 5.38 7.21 -12.45
C ASP A 169 6.82 6.81 -12.81
N LEU A 170 7.16 5.54 -12.65
CA LEU A 170 8.46 5.02 -13.06
C LEU A 170 8.64 5.11 -14.58
N ALA A 171 7.63 4.70 -15.35
CA ALA A 171 7.67 4.75 -16.82
C ALA A 171 7.69 6.18 -17.37
N ASN A 172 7.12 7.13 -16.63
CA ASN A 172 7.16 8.56 -16.98
C ASN A 172 8.43 9.28 -16.48
N GLY A 173 9.35 8.57 -15.80
CA GLY A 173 10.56 9.16 -15.22
C GLY A 173 10.31 10.13 -14.07
N ARG A 174 9.18 10.00 -13.37
CA ARG A 174 8.78 10.84 -12.23
C ARG A 174 9.19 10.29 -10.89
N THR A 175 9.83 9.12 -10.85
CA THR A 175 10.36 8.54 -9.61
C THR A 175 11.83 8.86 -9.44
N HIS A 176 12.29 8.84 -8.19
CA HIS A 176 13.72 8.94 -7.91
C HIS A 176 14.47 7.74 -8.49
N LYS A 177 15.68 8.00 -9.04
CA LYS A 177 16.54 6.94 -9.57
C LYS A 177 17.03 6.06 -8.44
N VAL A 178 17.01 4.76 -8.67
CA VAL A 178 17.57 3.75 -7.76
C VAL A 178 18.70 3.05 -8.47
N GLU A 179 19.92 3.29 -8.01
CA GLU A 179 21.11 2.63 -8.51
C GLU A 179 21.74 1.78 -7.41
N PHE A 180 22.03 0.53 -7.70
CA PHE A 180 22.64 -0.38 -6.76
C PHE A 180 23.47 -1.45 -7.45
N SER A 181 24.34 -2.12 -6.69
CA SER A 181 25.19 -3.18 -7.21
C SER A 181 25.04 -4.44 -6.36
N VAL A 182 24.96 -5.59 -7.04
CA VAL A 182 24.98 -6.93 -6.44
C VAL A 182 25.96 -7.79 -7.22
N ASN A 183 26.89 -8.47 -6.56
CA ASN A 183 27.88 -9.35 -7.17
C ASN A 183 28.64 -8.74 -8.36
N ASN A 184 29.04 -7.46 -8.23
CA ASN A 184 29.71 -6.66 -9.26
C ASN A 184 28.86 -6.35 -10.51
N HIS A 185 27.57 -6.65 -10.51
CA HIS A 185 26.63 -6.20 -11.53
C HIS A 185 25.88 -4.95 -11.04
N ASN A 186 25.76 -3.96 -11.92
CA ASN A 186 25.07 -2.71 -11.65
C ASN A 186 23.63 -2.76 -12.17
N TYR A 187 22.71 -2.21 -11.38
CA TYR A 187 21.29 -2.08 -11.70
C TYR A 187 20.86 -0.63 -11.53
N ASP A 188 20.04 -0.15 -12.44
CA ASP A 188 19.57 1.25 -12.51
C ASP A 188 18.06 1.40 -12.17
N MET A 189 17.47 0.33 -11.64
CA MET A 189 16.05 0.29 -11.32
C MET A 189 15.81 -0.52 -10.05
N GLY A 190 15.12 0.10 -9.07
CA GLY A 190 14.68 -0.59 -7.86
C GLY A 190 13.61 -1.64 -8.14
N TYR A 191 13.41 -2.55 -7.20
CA TYR A 191 12.49 -3.66 -7.36
C TYR A 191 11.62 -3.89 -6.12
N TYR A 192 10.53 -4.64 -6.31
CA TYR A 192 9.62 -5.10 -5.29
C TYR A 192 9.70 -6.63 -5.14
N LEU A 193 9.58 -7.13 -3.92
CA LEU A 193 9.35 -8.55 -3.72
C LEU A 193 7.90 -8.88 -4.00
N ALA A 194 7.68 -9.89 -4.83
CA ALA A 194 6.36 -10.31 -5.28
C ALA A 194 6.15 -11.82 -5.17
N ASP A 195 4.91 -12.26 -5.19
CA ASP A 195 4.56 -13.68 -5.25
C ASP A 195 4.83 -14.27 -6.65
N LYS A 196 4.85 -15.60 -6.72
CA LYS A 196 5.15 -16.36 -7.95
C LYS A 196 4.23 -16.04 -9.12
N ILE A 197 3.01 -15.61 -8.84
CA ILE A 197 2.03 -15.26 -9.87
C ILE A 197 2.44 -14.02 -10.68
N TYR A 198 3.19 -13.09 -10.09
CA TYR A 198 3.62 -11.88 -10.79
C TYR A 198 4.56 -12.20 -11.96
N PRO A 199 4.64 -11.34 -13.01
CA PRO A 199 5.46 -11.60 -14.18
C PRO A 199 6.97 -11.50 -13.89
N ASP A 200 7.80 -12.04 -14.78
CA ASP A 200 9.28 -11.92 -14.70
C ASP A 200 9.75 -10.57 -15.24
N TRP A 201 9.37 -9.49 -14.55
CA TRP A 201 9.78 -8.12 -14.89
C TRP A 201 11.02 -7.71 -14.09
N ALA A 202 11.84 -6.82 -14.62
CA ALA A 202 13.02 -6.29 -13.93
C ALA A 202 12.71 -5.65 -12.57
N THR A 203 11.47 -5.17 -12.40
CA THR A 203 10.98 -4.57 -11.15
C THR A 203 10.43 -5.58 -10.15
N PHE A 204 10.44 -6.87 -10.45
CA PHE A 204 9.96 -7.91 -9.53
C PHE A 204 11.03 -8.96 -9.24
N VAL A 205 11.19 -9.27 -7.95
CA VAL A 205 12.00 -10.40 -7.48
C VAL A 205 11.09 -11.39 -6.77
N LYS A 206 10.94 -12.57 -7.37
CA LYS A 206 10.09 -13.65 -6.89
C LYS A 206 10.91 -14.72 -6.17
N THR A 207 10.27 -15.52 -5.33
CA THR A 207 10.90 -16.72 -4.77
C THR A 207 11.16 -17.76 -5.87
N LYS A 208 12.10 -18.66 -5.65
CA LYS A 208 12.38 -19.75 -6.58
C LYS A 208 11.38 -20.89 -6.40
N SER A 209 10.73 -21.32 -7.49
CA SER A 209 9.67 -22.34 -7.43
C SER A 209 10.19 -23.70 -7.00
N GLU A 210 11.39 -24.06 -7.45
CA GLU A 210 12.08 -25.31 -7.11
C GLU A 210 13.43 -24.99 -6.45
N ALA A 211 13.38 -24.75 -5.14
CA ALA A 211 14.58 -24.52 -4.33
C ALA A 211 15.25 -25.87 -4.01
N ILE A 212 16.03 -26.41 -4.94
CA ILE A 212 16.70 -27.71 -4.78
C ILE A 212 18.02 -27.52 -4.03
N SER A 213 18.83 -26.55 -4.43
CA SER A 213 20.14 -26.31 -3.82
C SER A 213 20.03 -25.63 -2.44
N PRO A 214 21.03 -25.78 -1.56
CA PRO A 214 21.08 -25.05 -0.29
C PRO A 214 21.05 -23.51 -0.48
N LYS A 215 21.65 -22.99 -1.58
CA LYS A 215 21.61 -21.56 -1.92
C LYS A 215 20.20 -21.11 -2.25
N ASP A 216 19.49 -21.86 -3.11
CA ASP A 216 18.11 -21.57 -3.48
C ASP A 216 17.18 -21.56 -2.27
N LYS A 217 17.35 -22.52 -1.34
CA LYS A 217 16.56 -22.59 -0.09
C LYS A 217 16.80 -21.36 0.79
N THR A 218 18.08 -20.98 0.97
CA THR A 218 18.43 -19.80 1.76
C THR A 218 17.81 -18.53 1.21
N PHE A 219 17.89 -18.34 -0.11
CA PHE A 219 17.26 -17.20 -0.77
C PHE A 219 15.74 -17.25 -0.67
N ALA A 220 15.12 -18.42 -0.91
CA ALA A 220 13.66 -18.55 -0.85
C ALA A 220 13.11 -18.22 0.54
N GLU A 221 13.76 -18.72 1.61
CA GLU A 221 13.40 -18.41 2.99
C GLU A 221 13.49 -16.90 3.29
N ALA A 222 14.59 -16.25 2.86
CA ALA A 222 14.78 -14.81 3.07
C ALA A 222 13.76 -13.98 2.27
N GLN A 223 13.55 -14.33 0.98
CA GLN A 223 12.61 -13.65 0.12
C GLN A 223 11.17 -13.78 0.65
N GLU A 224 10.73 -14.96 1.01
CA GLU A 224 9.39 -15.19 1.56
C GLU A 224 9.19 -14.46 2.90
N ALA A 225 10.21 -14.43 3.77
CA ALA A 225 10.16 -13.69 5.03
C ALA A 225 10.01 -12.18 4.82
N ALA A 226 10.75 -11.60 3.86
CA ALA A 226 10.69 -10.18 3.55
C ALA A 226 9.44 -9.81 2.75
N ARG A 227 8.99 -10.66 1.81
CA ARG A 227 7.75 -10.47 1.05
C ARG A 227 6.53 -10.35 1.97
N LYS A 228 6.50 -11.11 3.07
CA LYS A 228 5.41 -11.08 4.05
C LYS A 228 5.23 -9.72 4.76
N ASP A 229 6.10 -8.75 4.55
CA ASP A 229 5.93 -7.42 5.15
C ASP A 229 4.62 -6.76 4.69
N VAL A 230 4.24 -6.87 3.42
CA VAL A 230 2.95 -6.36 2.92
C VAL A 230 1.76 -7.16 3.47
N GLU A 231 1.87 -8.48 3.62
CA GLU A 231 0.81 -9.31 4.26
C GLU A 231 0.62 -8.93 5.73
N ARG A 232 1.72 -8.67 6.46
CA ARG A 232 1.68 -8.16 7.84
C ARG A 232 1.06 -6.76 7.89
N CYS A 233 1.41 -5.89 6.93
CA CYS A 233 0.79 -4.58 6.79
C CYS A 233 -0.73 -4.69 6.64
N PHE A 234 -1.23 -5.59 5.79
CA PHE A 234 -2.67 -5.86 5.69
C PHE A 234 -3.28 -6.34 7.02
N GLY A 235 -2.55 -7.14 7.79
CA GLY A 235 -2.94 -7.56 9.14
C GLY A 235 -3.09 -6.37 10.08
N VAL A 236 -2.11 -5.47 10.10
CA VAL A 236 -2.12 -4.25 10.93
C VAL A 236 -3.22 -3.29 10.49
N LEU A 237 -3.41 -3.07 9.17
CA LEU A 237 -4.48 -2.24 8.62
C LEU A 237 -5.87 -2.75 9.09
N ARG A 238 -6.13 -4.05 8.97
CA ARG A 238 -7.38 -4.67 9.44
C ARG A 238 -7.55 -4.57 10.96
N SER A 239 -6.48 -4.70 11.72
CA SER A 239 -6.49 -4.56 13.18
C SER A 239 -6.84 -3.14 13.62
N LYS A 240 -6.29 -2.12 12.96
CA LYS A 240 -6.57 -0.71 13.23
C LYS A 240 -7.97 -0.29 12.76
N PHE A 241 -8.45 -0.85 11.64
CA PHE A 241 -9.74 -0.51 11.01
C PHE A 241 -10.60 -1.76 10.80
N ARG A 242 -11.35 -2.15 11.82
CA ARG A 242 -12.19 -3.37 11.78
C ARG A 242 -13.29 -3.33 10.73
N ILE A 243 -13.64 -2.15 10.20
CA ILE A 243 -14.56 -2.04 9.07
C ILE A 243 -14.07 -2.85 7.85
N ILE A 244 -12.75 -2.93 7.63
CA ILE A 244 -12.14 -3.71 6.54
C ILE A 244 -12.12 -5.21 6.86
N GLN A 245 -12.15 -5.58 8.14
CA GLN A 245 -12.19 -6.98 8.58
C GLN A 245 -13.56 -7.62 8.35
N GLN A 246 -14.62 -6.82 8.42
CA GLN A 246 -15.99 -7.25 8.21
C GLN A 246 -16.37 -7.12 6.72
N ALA A 247 -17.42 -7.83 6.30
CA ALA A 247 -17.98 -7.64 4.98
C ALA A 247 -18.50 -6.21 4.79
N GLY A 248 -18.09 -5.55 3.72
CA GLY A 248 -18.50 -4.19 3.39
C GLY A 248 -20.00 -4.12 3.13
N ARG A 249 -20.69 -3.25 3.86
CA ARG A 249 -22.15 -3.07 3.79
C ARG A 249 -22.57 -1.89 2.92
N LEU A 250 -21.62 -1.23 2.26
CA LEU A 250 -21.90 -0.14 1.35
C LEU A 250 -22.41 -0.68 0.01
N TRP A 251 -23.42 -0.03 -0.53
CA TRP A 251 -24.04 -0.42 -1.79
C TRP A 251 -23.17 -0.08 -3.02
N SER A 252 -22.37 0.96 -2.92
CA SER A 252 -21.53 1.47 -4.01
C SER A 252 -20.09 0.99 -3.88
N ALA A 253 -19.53 0.43 -4.96
CA ALA A 253 -18.11 0.11 -5.05
C ALA A 253 -17.23 1.37 -4.87
N GLN A 254 -17.72 2.54 -5.32
CA GLN A 254 -17.04 3.82 -5.15
C GLN A 254 -16.97 4.24 -3.68
N ASP A 255 -18.03 4.03 -2.90
CA ASP A 255 -18.00 4.30 -1.46
C ASP A 255 -17.04 3.35 -0.74
N MET A 256 -16.99 2.07 -1.14
CA MET A 256 -15.99 1.13 -0.61
C MET A 256 -14.57 1.58 -0.93
N ASN A 257 -14.30 2.06 -2.15
CA ASN A 257 -13.02 2.63 -2.54
C ASN A 257 -12.66 3.82 -1.64
N THR A 258 -13.59 4.74 -1.44
CA THR A 258 -13.41 5.92 -0.59
C THR A 258 -13.05 5.53 0.86
N ILE A 259 -13.75 4.55 1.42
CA ILE A 259 -13.47 4.06 2.79
C ILE A 259 -12.09 3.39 2.86
N MET A 260 -11.76 2.53 1.91
CA MET A 260 -10.47 1.84 1.89
C MET A 260 -9.30 2.84 1.82
N ARG A 261 -9.36 3.80 0.90
CA ARG A 261 -8.33 4.84 0.75
C ARG A 261 -8.18 5.68 2.01
N ALA A 262 -9.29 6.11 2.61
CA ALA A 262 -9.26 6.86 3.87
C ALA A 262 -8.63 6.05 5.01
N CYS A 263 -8.93 4.76 5.12
CA CYS A 263 -8.31 3.87 6.11
C CYS A 263 -6.80 3.73 5.89
N ILE A 264 -6.34 3.64 4.63
CA ILE A 264 -4.90 3.57 4.31
C ILE A 264 -4.20 4.88 4.64
N ILE A 265 -4.79 6.03 4.31
CA ILE A 265 -4.23 7.35 4.65
C ILE A 265 -4.11 7.48 6.18
N LEU A 266 -5.17 7.20 6.92
CA LEU A 266 -5.16 7.24 8.39
C LEU A 266 -4.18 6.23 9.00
N HIS A 267 -4.03 5.05 8.39
CA HIS A 267 -3.01 4.07 8.78
C HIS A 267 -1.60 4.65 8.65
N ASN A 268 -1.28 5.25 7.51
CA ASN A 268 0.02 5.88 7.29
C ASN A 268 0.29 7.03 8.26
N MET A 269 -0.73 7.87 8.55
CA MET A 269 -0.64 8.92 9.58
C MET A 269 -0.30 8.36 10.96
N ILE A 270 -0.91 7.23 11.33
CA ILE A 270 -0.64 6.56 12.62
C ILE A 270 0.79 6.01 12.63
N ILE A 271 1.21 5.30 11.56
CA ILE A 271 2.58 4.76 11.45
C ILE A 271 3.62 5.87 11.58
N GLU A 272 3.41 7.00 10.91
CA GLU A 272 4.31 8.15 10.99
C GLU A 272 4.34 8.74 12.40
N SER A 273 3.18 8.96 13.02
CA SER A 273 3.10 9.45 14.40
C SER A 273 3.69 8.49 15.44
N GLU A 274 3.64 7.18 15.21
CA GLU A 274 4.27 6.17 16.07
C GLU A 274 5.79 6.21 15.90
N ARG A 275 6.28 6.36 14.67
CA ARG A 275 7.71 6.48 14.35
C ARG A 275 8.34 7.75 14.94
N ASP A 276 7.65 8.89 14.82
CA ASP A 276 8.15 10.19 15.31
C ASP A 276 8.27 10.23 16.84
N ARG A 277 7.60 9.32 17.56
CA ARG A 277 7.79 9.13 18.99
C ARG A 277 9.04 8.34 19.34
N GLU A 278 9.59 7.58 18.39
CA GLU A 278 10.80 6.77 18.56
C GLU A 278 12.07 7.48 18.06
N LEU A 279 11.91 8.53 17.27
CA LEU A 279 13.01 9.33 16.70
C LEU A 279 12.95 10.74 17.29
N ASP A 280 13.93 11.08 18.15
CA ASP A 280 14.15 12.47 18.61
C ASP A 280 14.55 13.39 17.43
N GLU A 281 13.79 14.44 17.28
CA GLU A 281 14.03 15.85 16.88
C GLU A 281 15.00 16.27 15.74
N ASP A 282 15.50 15.47 14.85
CA ASP A 282 16.34 16.00 13.76
C ASP A 282 15.94 15.44 12.39
N GLU A 283 15.01 16.09 11.70
CA GLU A 283 14.96 16.18 10.22
C GLU A 283 13.59 16.68 9.70
N PHE A 284 13.33 17.97 9.83
CA PHE A 284 12.33 18.63 9.00
C PHE A 284 13.03 19.47 7.92
N ALA A 285 13.19 18.90 6.74
CA ALA A 285 13.51 19.65 5.53
C ALA A 285 12.36 19.45 4.53
N GLU A 286 11.66 20.52 4.22
CA GLU A 286 10.66 20.54 3.14
C GLU A 286 11.34 20.52 1.78
N PRO A 287 10.92 19.66 0.86
CA PRO A 287 11.14 19.88 -0.56
C PRO A 287 9.82 20.13 -1.31
N ASN A 288 9.83 21.19 -2.08
CA ASN A 288 8.81 21.52 -3.06
C ASN A 288 8.97 20.63 -4.29
N ASP A 289 8.03 19.73 -4.52
CA ASP A 289 7.89 19.04 -5.80
C ASP A 289 6.91 19.81 -6.71
N PRO A 290 7.23 20.04 -7.99
CA PRO A 290 6.37 20.81 -8.89
C PRO A 290 5.14 20.00 -9.36
N PRO A 291 4.00 20.65 -9.63
CA PRO A 291 2.78 19.97 -10.05
C PRO A 291 2.86 19.43 -11.48
N ILE A 292 2.27 18.25 -11.68
CA ILE A 292 2.29 17.47 -12.92
C ILE A 292 1.27 17.99 -13.93
N ARG A 293 1.73 18.37 -15.12
CA ARG A 293 0.88 18.68 -16.30
C ARG A 293 0.65 17.43 -17.16
N ARG A 294 -0.60 17.29 -17.64
CA ARG A 294 -1.06 16.16 -18.47
C ARG A 294 -1.28 16.62 -19.91
N ASP A 295 -0.23 16.67 -20.74
CA ASP A 295 -0.36 16.65 -22.20
C ASP A 295 0.83 15.91 -22.77
N ARG A 296 0.59 14.78 -23.46
CA ARG A 296 1.65 13.93 -24.02
C ARG A 296 1.77 14.18 -25.51
N ASN A 297 2.98 14.50 -25.97
CA ASN A 297 3.34 14.47 -27.38
C ASN A 297 3.86 13.09 -27.80
N VAL A 298 4.03 12.84 -29.11
CA VAL A 298 4.46 11.54 -29.67
C VAL A 298 5.85 11.11 -29.15
N ALA A 299 6.76 12.06 -28.90
CA ALA A 299 8.09 11.77 -28.36
C ALA A 299 8.01 11.27 -26.92
N GLU A 300 7.16 11.87 -26.09
CA GLU A 300 6.89 11.44 -24.70
C GLU A 300 6.24 10.06 -24.65
N LEU A 301 5.34 9.74 -25.59
CA LEU A 301 4.75 8.41 -25.70
C LEU A 301 5.81 7.35 -26.03
N ASN A 302 6.72 7.63 -26.97
CA ASN A 302 7.80 6.72 -27.31
C ASN A 302 8.79 6.52 -26.16
N ALA A 303 9.11 7.58 -25.40
CA ALA A 303 9.92 7.50 -24.19
C ALA A 303 9.25 6.64 -23.12
N PHE A 304 7.96 6.84 -22.87
CA PHE A 304 7.16 6.03 -21.97
C PHE A 304 7.16 4.55 -22.36
N MET A 305 6.91 4.24 -23.64
CA MET A 305 6.92 2.86 -24.13
C MET A 305 8.31 2.20 -24.02
N SER A 306 9.38 2.97 -24.23
CA SER A 306 10.75 2.47 -24.05
C SER A 306 11.06 2.19 -22.57
N ALA A 307 10.67 3.08 -21.67
CA ALA A 307 10.81 2.88 -20.23
C ALA A 307 10.00 1.67 -19.75
N TYR A 308 8.75 1.52 -20.22
CA TYR A 308 7.90 0.39 -19.87
C TYR A 308 8.47 -0.96 -20.32
N ARG A 309 9.14 -1.01 -21.52
CA ARG A 309 9.87 -2.21 -21.97
C ARG A 309 11.04 -2.57 -21.05
N LYS A 310 11.76 -1.59 -20.49
CA LYS A 310 12.82 -1.84 -19.49
C LYS A 310 12.25 -2.40 -18.19
N ILE A 311 11.11 -1.90 -17.74
CA ILE A 311 10.39 -2.44 -16.56
C ILE A 311 10.08 -3.92 -16.78
N GLN A 312 9.65 -4.31 -17.97
CA GLN A 312 9.26 -5.66 -18.35
C GLN A 312 10.43 -6.56 -18.77
N ASP A 313 11.68 -6.11 -18.63
CA ASP A 313 12.85 -6.85 -19.11
C ASP A 313 13.11 -8.14 -18.31
N ARG A 314 12.75 -9.27 -18.89
CA ARG A 314 12.86 -10.61 -18.28
C ARG A 314 14.33 -11.05 -18.07
N PRO A 315 15.27 -10.85 -19.01
CA PRO A 315 16.68 -11.16 -18.78
C PRO A 315 17.26 -10.48 -17.55
N THR A 316 16.96 -9.20 -17.34
CA THR A 316 17.42 -8.44 -16.16
C THR A 316 16.79 -8.99 -14.88
N SER A 317 15.49 -9.36 -14.88
CA SER A 317 14.83 -10.00 -13.75
C SER A 317 15.54 -11.30 -13.33
N HIS A 318 15.83 -12.17 -14.28
CA HIS A 318 16.50 -13.45 -14.00
C HIS A 318 17.94 -13.25 -13.50
N ARG A 319 18.69 -12.32 -14.10
CA ARG A 319 20.05 -12.00 -13.65
C ARG A 319 20.05 -11.48 -12.22
N LEU A 320 19.17 -10.55 -11.90
CA LEU A 320 19.04 -9.99 -10.56
C LEU A 320 18.70 -11.08 -9.52
N GLN A 321 17.77 -11.98 -9.85
CA GLN A 321 17.43 -13.10 -8.97
C GLN A 321 18.64 -14.00 -8.69
N GLN A 322 19.44 -14.34 -9.72
CA GLN A 322 20.64 -15.15 -9.53
C GLN A 322 21.70 -14.42 -8.68
N ASP A 323 21.91 -13.14 -8.92
CA ASP A 323 22.84 -12.32 -8.14
C ASP A 323 22.41 -12.26 -6.65
N LEU A 324 21.12 -12.13 -6.37
CA LEU A 324 20.59 -12.13 -5.02
C LEU A 324 20.73 -13.52 -4.34
N ILE A 325 20.57 -14.61 -5.08
CA ILE A 325 20.80 -15.97 -4.55
C ILE A 325 22.25 -16.12 -4.08
N GLU A 326 23.22 -15.70 -4.91
CA GLU A 326 24.65 -15.76 -4.55
C GLU A 326 24.97 -14.81 -3.40
N HIS A 327 24.40 -13.61 -3.41
CA HIS A 327 24.57 -12.61 -2.34
C HIS A 327 24.09 -13.16 -0.99
N HIS A 328 22.88 -13.70 -0.89
CA HIS A 328 22.36 -14.30 0.35
C HIS A 328 23.19 -15.49 0.80
N TRP A 329 23.70 -16.28 -0.12
CA TRP A 329 24.58 -17.38 0.23
C TRP A 329 25.91 -16.92 0.83
N MET A 330 26.49 -15.84 0.29
CA MET A 330 27.71 -15.23 0.84
C MET A 330 27.44 -14.61 2.23
N LEU A 331 26.34 -13.93 2.44
CA LEU A 331 25.96 -13.37 3.73
C LEU A 331 25.85 -14.47 4.79
N LYS A 332 25.15 -15.56 4.49
CA LYS A 332 25.02 -16.73 5.40
C LYS A 332 26.37 -17.36 5.71
N GLY A 333 27.28 -17.44 4.74
CA GLY A 333 28.64 -17.96 4.94
C GLY A 333 29.47 -17.06 5.89
N ASN A 334 29.27 -15.76 5.84
CA ASN A 334 29.92 -14.79 6.72
C ASN A 334 29.37 -14.81 8.15
N GLU A 335 28.05 -15.00 8.32
CA GLU A 335 27.40 -15.13 9.64
C GLU A 335 27.85 -16.40 10.38
N LEU A 336 28.06 -17.49 9.66
CA LEU A 336 28.50 -18.76 10.25
C LEU A 336 29.98 -18.77 10.70
N GLY A 337 30.78 -17.75 10.33
CA GLY A 337 32.19 -17.60 10.73
C GLY A 337 33.11 -18.80 10.39
N PRO A 338 34.43 -18.65 10.57
CA PRO A 338 35.38 -19.71 10.20
C PRO A 338 35.28 -20.97 11.09
N TYR A 339 34.66 -20.89 12.25
CA TYR A 339 34.54 -22.04 13.19
C TYR A 339 33.32 -22.94 12.91
N ALA A 340 32.25 -22.40 12.29
CA ALA A 340 31.05 -23.20 11.97
C ALA A 340 31.26 -24.19 10.80
N ARG A 341 32.32 -24.02 10.03
CA ARG A 341 32.69 -24.96 8.93
C ARG A 341 33.28 -26.26 9.39
N ARG A 342 33.70 -26.41 10.68
CA ARG A 342 34.36 -27.58 11.19
C ARG A 342 33.46 -28.65 11.86
N SER A 343 32.16 -28.37 12.02
CA SER A 343 31.24 -29.27 12.71
C SER A 343 30.35 -30.13 11.78
N ARG A 344 30.71 -30.26 10.49
CA ARG A 344 30.02 -31.11 9.52
C ARG A 344 31.01 -32.01 8.79
N HIS A 345 31.64 -32.89 9.57
CA HIS A 345 32.30 -34.13 9.10
C HIS A 345 31.88 -35.29 9.99
#